data_d9e7aaa6f5121272f19fb8f742493637
#
_entry.id   d9e7aaa6f5121272f19fb8f742493637
#
_cell.length_a   1.000
_cell.length_b   1.000
_cell.length_c   1.000
_cell.angle_alpha   90.00
_cell.angle_beta   90.00
_cell.angle_gamma   90.00
#
_symmetry.space_group_name_H-M   'P 1'
#
loop_
_entity.id
_entity.type
_entity.pdbx_description
1 polymer ?
#
loop_
_entity_poly.entity_id
_entity_poly.type
_entity_poly.pdbx_seq_one_letter_code
_entity_poly.pdbx_strand_id
1 'polypeptide(L)'
;MNWNAFKRLFHYLGRYKLRLILVMIAAVLSTLFTVLTPAVTGGITSELYDGVASGSFDWETIVWLLVTLIALYLVAQLFAILQSFSMTKLTACVIETLRGDIDRKMHHLKLDYYDSHTQGEILSTITNDVDTVNNALSQNLTQIVTQVVTAVGILVMMFTTSPILTAIAVAMVPVSLLASLGVMKTGAIHYARQQELLGPVSYTHLRAHETKA
;
A
#
# COMPACT_ATOMS: atom_id res chain seq x y z
N MET A 1 4.58 16.57 -8.56
CA MET A 1 4.37 15.22 -9.15
C MET A 1 4.51 15.32 -10.66
N ASN A 2 5.58 14.75 -11.24
CA ASN A 2 5.86 14.85 -12.69
C ASN A 2 4.92 13.95 -13.48
N TRP A 3 3.84 14.51 -14.03
CA TRP A 3 2.84 13.80 -14.84
C TRP A 3 3.45 13.05 -16.05
N ASN A 4 4.55 13.57 -16.59
CA ASN A 4 5.29 12.94 -17.68
C ASN A 4 6.01 11.66 -17.27
N ALA A 5 6.53 11.57 -16.04
CA ALA A 5 7.13 10.34 -15.50
C ALA A 5 6.07 9.25 -15.32
N PHE A 6 4.87 9.63 -14.83
CA PHE A 6 3.74 8.71 -14.68
C PHE A 6 3.29 8.13 -16.03
N LYS A 7 3.15 8.96 -17.07
CA LYS A 7 2.81 8.50 -18.43
C LYS A 7 3.85 7.52 -18.99
N ARG A 8 5.13 7.77 -18.76
CA ARG A 8 6.21 6.85 -19.19
C ARG A 8 6.11 5.50 -18.49
N LEU A 9 5.86 5.51 -17.18
CA LEU A 9 5.72 4.28 -16.40
C LEU A 9 4.53 3.45 -16.87
N PHE A 10 3.38 4.08 -17.13
CA PHE A 10 2.20 3.42 -17.72
C PHE A 10 2.47 2.88 -19.14
N HIS A 11 3.33 3.52 -19.91
CA HIS A 11 3.75 3.02 -21.22
C HIS A 11 4.51 1.68 -21.10
N TYR A 12 5.42 1.57 -20.14
CA TYR A 12 6.13 0.32 -19.85
C TYR A 12 5.19 -0.78 -19.38
N LEU A 13 4.26 -0.47 -18.49
CA LEU A 13 3.22 -1.40 -18.03
C LEU A 13 2.31 -1.87 -19.17
N GLY A 14 1.97 -0.98 -20.10
CA GLY A 14 1.14 -1.27 -21.27
C GLY A 14 1.72 -2.34 -22.20
N ARG A 15 3.05 -2.52 -22.20
CA ARG A 15 3.72 -3.60 -22.94
C ARG A 15 3.37 -4.98 -22.38
N TYR A 16 3.04 -5.07 -21.08
CA TYR A 16 2.72 -6.31 -20.37
C TYR A 16 1.26 -6.35 -19.92
N LYS A 17 0.34 -5.76 -20.71
CA LYS A 17 -1.08 -5.57 -20.37
C LYS A 17 -1.80 -6.85 -19.88
N LEU A 18 -1.50 -8.02 -20.47
CA LEU A 18 -2.12 -9.28 -20.06
C LEU A 18 -1.72 -9.68 -18.63
N ARG A 19 -0.45 -9.52 -18.26
CA ARG A 19 0.02 -9.78 -16.88
C ARG A 19 -0.55 -8.75 -15.90
N LEU A 20 -0.63 -7.49 -16.30
CA LEU A 20 -1.25 -6.45 -15.50
C LEU A 20 -2.73 -6.76 -15.23
N ILE A 21 -3.49 -7.15 -16.26
CA ILE A 21 -4.90 -7.54 -16.11
C ILE A 21 -5.04 -8.73 -15.16
N LEU A 22 -4.17 -9.74 -15.26
CA LEU A 22 -4.18 -10.89 -14.35
C LEU A 22 -3.94 -10.49 -12.91
N VAL A 23 -2.94 -9.61 -12.65
CA VAL A 23 -2.68 -9.05 -11.31
C VAL A 23 -3.91 -8.31 -10.79
N MET A 24 -4.53 -7.48 -11.63
CA MET A 24 -5.72 -6.70 -11.26
C MET A 24 -6.92 -7.59 -10.92
N ILE A 25 -7.19 -8.60 -11.73
CA ILE A 25 -8.26 -9.56 -11.49
C ILE A 25 -8.01 -10.33 -10.19
N ALA A 26 -6.80 -10.83 -9.98
CA ALA A 26 -6.45 -11.55 -8.76
C ALA A 26 -6.57 -10.65 -7.51
N ALA A 27 -6.16 -9.37 -7.62
CA ALA A 27 -6.32 -8.39 -6.56
C ALA A 27 -7.79 -8.15 -6.20
N VAL A 28 -8.62 -7.93 -7.21
CA VAL A 28 -10.06 -7.70 -7.04
C VAL A 28 -10.72 -8.92 -6.40
N LEU A 29 -10.44 -10.13 -6.90
CA LEU A 29 -11.02 -11.35 -6.35
C LEU A 29 -10.59 -11.58 -4.90
N SER A 30 -9.29 -11.48 -4.59
CA SER A 30 -8.80 -11.59 -3.22
C SER A 30 -9.51 -10.61 -2.28
N THR A 31 -9.65 -9.35 -2.72
CA THR A 31 -10.28 -8.30 -1.92
C THR A 31 -11.78 -8.53 -1.74
N LEU A 32 -12.49 -8.98 -2.79
CA LEU A 32 -13.92 -9.29 -2.70
C LEU A 32 -14.18 -10.38 -1.66
N PHE A 33 -13.40 -11.47 -1.68
CA PHE A 33 -13.54 -12.52 -0.66
C PHE A 33 -13.23 -12.01 0.74
N THR A 34 -12.24 -11.13 0.90
CA THR A 34 -11.92 -10.51 2.18
C THR A 34 -13.04 -9.59 2.68
N VAL A 35 -13.67 -8.81 1.79
CA VAL A 35 -14.78 -7.90 2.16
C VAL A 35 -16.02 -8.66 2.62
N LEU A 36 -16.20 -9.91 2.22
CA LEU A 36 -17.34 -10.74 2.66
C LEU A 36 -17.16 -11.29 4.08
N THR A 37 -15.94 -11.34 4.63
CA THR A 37 -15.66 -11.94 5.94
C THR A 37 -16.38 -11.27 7.10
N PRO A 38 -16.52 -9.93 7.20
CA PRO A 38 -17.28 -9.28 8.26
C PRO A 38 -18.76 -9.67 8.30
N ALA A 39 -19.38 -9.92 7.13
CA ALA A 39 -20.79 -10.35 7.07
C ALA A 39 -20.96 -11.74 7.69
N VAL A 40 -20.08 -12.70 7.38
CA VAL A 40 -20.10 -14.02 7.99
C VAL A 40 -19.80 -13.98 9.49
N THR A 41 -18.83 -13.13 9.89
CA THR A 41 -18.49 -12.91 11.32
C THR A 41 -19.68 -12.30 12.07
N GLY A 42 -20.41 -11.38 11.45
CA GLY A 42 -21.67 -10.83 11.98
C GLY A 42 -22.72 -11.92 12.19
N GLY A 43 -22.88 -12.84 11.25
CA GLY A 43 -23.77 -14.00 11.37
C GLY A 43 -23.41 -14.88 12.58
N ILE A 44 -22.12 -15.20 12.75
CA ILE A 44 -21.64 -15.96 13.92
C ILE A 44 -21.98 -15.22 15.23
N THR A 45 -21.76 -13.90 15.25
CA THR A 45 -22.04 -13.08 16.44
C THR A 45 -23.55 -13.09 16.78
N SER A 46 -24.42 -13.00 15.74
CA SER A 46 -25.87 -13.05 15.93
C SER A 46 -26.34 -14.39 16.47
N GLU A 47 -25.86 -15.50 15.90
CA GLU A 47 -26.20 -16.85 16.38
C GLU A 47 -25.75 -17.10 17.85
N LEU A 48 -24.57 -16.58 18.22
CA LEU A 48 -24.10 -16.66 19.61
C LEU A 48 -24.97 -15.81 20.55
N TYR A 49 -25.38 -14.62 20.12
CA TYR A 49 -26.25 -13.74 20.90
C TYR A 49 -27.63 -14.39 21.13
N ASP A 50 -28.23 -14.91 20.06
CA ASP A 50 -29.53 -15.59 20.11
C ASP A 50 -29.47 -16.87 20.96
N GLY A 51 -28.35 -17.63 20.89
CA GLY A 51 -28.10 -18.78 21.73
C GLY A 51 -28.03 -18.46 23.21
N VAL A 52 -27.38 -17.33 23.58
CA VAL A 52 -27.36 -16.84 24.96
C VAL A 52 -28.75 -16.41 25.41
N ALA A 53 -29.51 -15.70 24.56
CA ALA A 53 -30.84 -15.20 24.89
C ALA A 53 -31.90 -16.32 25.04
N SER A 54 -31.82 -17.36 24.20
CA SER A 54 -32.77 -18.50 24.19
C SER A 54 -32.35 -19.65 25.14
N GLY A 55 -31.10 -19.67 25.63
CA GLY A 55 -30.53 -20.76 26.40
C GLY A 55 -30.21 -22.03 25.58
N SER A 56 -30.26 -21.95 24.25
CA SER A 56 -29.95 -23.05 23.35
C SER A 56 -29.11 -22.54 22.15
N PHE A 57 -27.98 -23.20 21.85
CA PHE A 57 -27.09 -22.85 20.76
C PHE A 57 -27.37 -23.76 19.56
N ASP A 58 -27.51 -23.15 18.39
CA ASP A 58 -27.49 -23.87 17.12
C ASP A 58 -26.03 -24.11 16.67
N TRP A 59 -25.45 -25.19 17.22
CA TRP A 59 -24.06 -25.55 16.90
C TRP A 59 -23.86 -25.92 15.44
N GLU A 60 -24.88 -26.41 14.76
CA GLU A 60 -24.79 -26.77 13.34
C GLU A 60 -24.59 -25.51 12.48
N THR A 61 -25.43 -24.49 12.68
CA THR A 61 -25.31 -23.21 11.97
C THR A 61 -23.98 -22.52 12.29
N ILE A 62 -23.56 -22.49 13.57
CA ILE A 62 -22.28 -21.89 13.96
C ILE A 62 -21.11 -22.59 13.28
N VAL A 63 -21.08 -23.91 13.25
CA VAL A 63 -20.00 -24.67 12.58
C VAL A 63 -19.98 -24.40 11.08
N TRP A 64 -21.15 -24.37 10.41
CA TRP A 64 -21.23 -24.03 8.99
C TRP A 64 -20.72 -22.62 8.67
N LEU A 65 -21.03 -21.63 9.50
CA LEU A 65 -20.51 -20.28 9.37
C LEU A 65 -19.00 -20.23 9.57
N LEU A 66 -18.45 -20.97 10.55
CA LEU A 66 -17.00 -21.07 10.77
C LEU A 66 -16.29 -21.73 9.58
N VAL A 67 -16.83 -22.82 9.04
CA VAL A 67 -16.29 -23.48 7.85
C VAL A 67 -16.32 -22.52 6.64
N THR A 68 -17.42 -21.79 6.47
CA THR A 68 -17.56 -20.78 5.42
C THR A 68 -16.51 -19.67 5.58
N LEU A 69 -16.28 -19.18 6.81
CA LEU A 69 -15.29 -18.17 7.10
C LEU A 69 -13.87 -18.65 6.74
N ILE A 70 -13.53 -19.87 7.14
CA ILE A 70 -12.24 -20.49 6.81
C ILE A 70 -12.08 -20.63 5.30
N ALA A 71 -13.12 -21.10 4.59
CA ALA A 71 -13.09 -21.23 3.13
C ALA A 71 -12.88 -19.88 2.44
N LEU A 72 -13.56 -18.81 2.88
CA LEU A 72 -13.38 -17.46 2.36
C LEU A 72 -11.95 -16.97 2.53
N TYR A 73 -11.35 -17.16 3.72
CA TYR A 73 -9.96 -16.79 3.96
C TYR A 73 -8.98 -17.58 3.09
N LEU A 74 -9.18 -18.89 2.95
CA LEU A 74 -8.30 -19.73 2.11
C LEU A 74 -8.36 -19.30 0.64
N VAL A 75 -9.56 -19.04 0.12
CA VAL A 75 -9.74 -18.58 -1.26
C VAL A 75 -9.15 -17.18 -1.46
N ALA A 76 -9.41 -16.25 -0.52
CA ALA A 76 -8.82 -14.91 -0.56
C ALA A 76 -7.29 -14.98 -0.57
N GLN A 77 -6.70 -15.83 0.30
CA GLN A 77 -5.26 -16.00 0.38
C GLN A 77 -4.66 -16.64 -0.88
N LEU A 78 -5.37 -17.58 -1.50
CA LEU A 78 -4.94 -18.18 -2.76
C LEU A 78 -4.81 -17.12 -3.86
N PHE A 79 -5.83 -16.25 -4.00
CA PHE A 79 -5.78 -15.15 -4.96
C PHE A 79 -4.72 -14.09 -4.61
N ALA A 80 -4.48 -13.82 -3.31
CA ALA A 80 -3.42 -12.92 -2.87
C ALA A 80 -2.02 -13.45 -3.24
N ILE A 81 -1.79 -14.75 -3.08
CA ILE A 81 -0.54 -15.41 -3.50
C ILE A 81 -0.37 -15.32 -5.01
N LEU A 82 -1.42 -15.66 -5.78
CA LEU A 82 -1.39 -15.58 -7.24
C LEU A 82 -1.09 -14.14 -7.73
N GLN A 83 -1.72 -13.14 -7.09
CA GLN A 83 -1.49 -11.73 -7.33
C GLN A 83 -0.02 -11.35 -7.07
N SER A 84 0.53 -11.75 -5.91
CA SER A 84 1.90 -11.45 -5.51
C SER A 84 2.93 -12.04 -6.48
N PHE A 85 2.78 -13.30 -6.84
CA PHE A 85 3.65 -13.95 -7.85
C PHE A 85 3.56 -13.27 -9.22
N SER A 86 2.34 -12.94 -9.65
CA SER A 86 2.12 -12.29 -10.94
C SER A 86 2.70 -10.89 -10.96
N MET A 87 2.57 -10.14 -9.85
CA MET A 87 3.12 -8.81 -9.69
C MET A 87 4.65 -8.83 -9.70
N THR A 88 5.28 -9.74 -8.97
CA THR A 88 6.74 -9.90 -8.97
C THR A 88 7.27 -10.16 -10.38
N LYS A 89 6.64 -11.05 -11.13
CA LYS A 89 7.02 -11.33 -12.54
C LYS A 89 6.78 -10.12 -13.44
N LEU A 90 5.66 -9.42 -13.28
CA LEU A 90 5.37 -8.21 -14.05
C LEU A 90 6.44 -7.14 -13.80
N THR A 91 6.73 -6.85 -12.54
CA THR A 91 7.72 -5.82 -12.16
C THR A 91 9.11 -6.19 -12.67
N ALA A 92 9.54 -7.45 -12.53
CA ALA A 92 10.82 -7.92 -13.03
C ALA A 92 10.96 -7.65 -14.56
N CYS A 93 9.94 -7.97 -15.35
CA CYS A 93 9.96 -7.70 -16.79
C CYS A 93 9.98 -6.20 -17.14
N VAL A 94 9.26 -5.38 -16.38
CA VAL A 94 9.27 -3.92 -16.57
C VAL A 94 10.65 -3.34 -16.25
N ILE A 95 11.25 -3.76 -15.13
CA ILE A 95 12.58 -3.30 -14.70
C ILE A 95 13.67 -3.76 -15.66
N GLU A 96 13.61 -5.00 -16.13
CA GLU A 96 14.54 -5.50 -17.17
C GLU A 96 14.47 -4.63 -18.43
N THR A 97 13.26 -4.33 -18.90
CA THR A 97 13.07 -3.45 -20.06
C THR A 97 13.60 -2.03 -19.79
N LEU A 98 13.32 -1.48 -18.62
CA LEU A 98 13.79 -0.15 -18.23
C LEU A 98 15.32 -0.09 -18.15
N ARG A 99 15.97 -1.09 -17.53
CA ARG A 99 17.44 -1.19 -17.49
C ARG A 99 18.05 -1.30 -18.88
N GLY A 100 17.46 -2.11 -19.77
CA GLY A 100 17.91 -2.21 -21.16
C GLY A 100 17.75 -0.92 -21.96
N ASP A 101 16.68 -0.12 -21.69
CA ASP A 101 16.51 1.18 -22.34
C ASP A 101 17.49 2.23 -21.81
N ILE A 102 17.81 2.20 -20.50
CA ILE A 102 18.84 3.04 -19.89
C ILE A 102 20.20 2.70 -20.47
N ASP A 103 20.57 1.43 -20.54
CA ASP A 103 21.84 0.97 -21.05
C ASP A 103 22.04 1.42 -22.52
N ARG A 104 21.02 1.17 -23.37
CA ARG A 104 21.05 1.67 -24.75
C ARG A 104 21.19 3.19 -24.82
N LYS A 105 20.49 3.92 -23.97
CA LYS A 105 20.58 5.38 -23.94
C LYS A 105 21.98 5.84 -23.54
N MET A 106 22.59 5.20 -22.56
CA MET A 106 23.96 5.51 -22.14
C MET A 106 24.96 5.37 -23.31
N HIS A 107 24.89 4.27 -24.06
CA HIS A 107 25.79 4.09 -25.22
C HIS A 107 25.64 5.17 -26.32
N HIS A 108 24.54 5.92 -26.32
CA HIS A 108 24.28 7.01 -27.27
C HIS A 108 24.45 8.42 -26.66
N LEU A 109 24.87 8.53 -25.39
CA LEU A 109 25.16 9.82 -24.78
C LEU A 109 26.48 10.40 -25.33
N LYS A 110 26.54 11.72 -25.44
CA LYS A 110 27.74 12.43 -25.83
C LYS A 110 28.79 12.36 -24.73
N LEU A 111 30.07 12.41 -25.11
CA LEU A 111 31.19 12.39 -24.16
C LEU A 111 31.09 13.50 -23.11
N ASP A 112 30.63 14.68 -23.53
CA ASP A 112 30.39 15.85 -22.68
C ASP A 112 29.47 15.54 -21.46
N TYR A 113 28.55 14.59 -21.60
CA TYR A 113 27.72 14.12 -20.47
C TYR A 113 28.57 13.38 -19.43
N TYR A 114 29.49 12.53 -19.87
CA TYR A 114 30.36 11.75 -18.98
C TYR A 114 31.43 12.63 -18.33
N ASP A 115 31.86 13.69 -19.01
CA ASP A 115 32.81 14.66 -18.46
C ASP A 115 32.16 15.59 -17.42
N SER A 116 30.82 15.82 -17.53
CA SER A 116 30.07 16.70 -16.62
C SER A 116 29.44 15.98 -15.42
N HIS A 117 29.43 14.64 -15.38
CA HIS A 117 28.86 13.85 -14.30
C HIS A 117 29.87 12.84 -13.75
N THR A 118 29.85 12.68 -12.43
CA THR A 118 30.74 11.66 -11.80
C THR A 118 30.21 10.24 -12.09
N GLN A 119 31.13 9.28 -12.16
CA GLN A 119 30.76 7.87 -12.34
C GLN A 119 29.82 7.38 -11.21
N GLY A 120 29.99 7.92 -9.99
CA GLY A 120 29.12 7.61 -8.86
C GLY A 120 27.69 8.10 -9.04
N GLU A 121 27.48 9.30 -9.59
CA GLU A 121 26.13 9.83 -9.90
C GLU A 121 25.44 8.98 -10.95
N ILE A 122 26.14 8.63 -12.03
CA ILE A 122 25.62 7.79 -13.10
C ILE A 122 25.22 6.42 -12.55
N LEU A 123 26.11 5.78 -11.79
CA LEU A 123 25.83 4.47 -11.19
C LEU A 123 24.68 4.53 -10.19
N SER A 124 24.61 5.58 -9.37
CA SER A 124 23.51 5.81 -8.42
C SER A 124 22.16 5.91 -9.14
N THR A 125 22.08 6.67 -10.23
CA THR A 125 20.86 6.78 -11.04
C THR A 125 20.44 5.44 -11.63
N ILE A 126 21.38 4.64 -12.15
CA ILE A 126 21.07 3.34 -12.76
C ILE A 126 20.62 2.31 -11.71
N THR A 127 21.17 2.38 -10.50
CA THR A 127 20.91 1.38 -9.47
C THR A 127 19.77 1.84 -8.54
N ASN A 128 19.95 2.96 -7.84
CA ASN A 128 19.04 3.40 -6.80
C ASN A 128 17.71 3.93 -7.34
N ASP A 129 17.72 4.67 -8.46
CA ASP A 129 16.49 5.21 -9.03
C ASP A 129 15.64 4.10 -9.66
N VAL A 130 16.29 3.12 -10.32
CA VAL A 130 15.59 1.95 -10.87
C VAL A 130 15.02 1.08 -9.76
N ASP A 131 15.74 0.88 -8.66
CA ASP A 131 15.24 0.13 -7.51
C ASP A 131 14.08 0.88 -6.80
N THR A 132 14.12 2.21 -6.76
CA THR A 132 13.01 3.04 -6.29
C THR A 132 11.76 2.83 -7.16
N VAL A 133 11.91 2.81 -8.48
CA VAL A 133 10.81 2.51 -9.42
C VAL A 133 10.29 1.08 -9.21
N ASN A 134 11.21 0.10 -9.01
CA ASN A 134 10.84 -1.29 -8.71
C ASN A 134 9.95 -1.38 -7.45
N ASN A 135 10.37 -0.76 -6.36
CA ASN A 135 9.61 -0.74 -5.11
C ASN A 135 8.27 -0.03 -5.26
N ALA A 136 8.23 1.11 -5.95
CA ALA A 136 7.01 1.85 -6.21
C ALA A 136 6.00 1.03 -7.03
N LEU A 137 6.45 0.32 -8.05
CA LEU A 137 5.60 -0.56 -8.86
C LEU A 137 5.09 -1.75 -8.06
N SER A 138 6.00 -2.47 -7.39
CA SER A 138 5.68 -3.72 -6.70
C SER A 138 4.70 -3.53 -5.55
N GLN A 139 4.86 -2.45 -4.78
CA GLN A 139 4.08 -2.20 -3.57
C GLN A 139 2.88 -1.29 -3.83
N ASN A 140 3.10 -0.12 -4.41
CA ASN A 140 2.07 0.92 -4.45
C ASN A 140 0.97 0.63 -5.48
N LEU A 141 1.30 0.08 -6.66
CA LEU A 141 0.29 -0.17 -7.68
C LEU A 141 -0.76 -1.17 -7.21
N THR A 142 -0.31 -2.29 -6.65
CA THR A 142 -1.20 -3.32 -6.09
C THR A 142 -2.01 -2.77 -4.92
N GLN A 143 -1.35 -2.04 -4.02
CA GLN A 143 -1.98 -1.48 -2.83
C GLN A 143 -3.09 -0.48 -3.17
N ILE A 144 -2.88 0.40 -4.15
CA ILE A 144 -3.91 1.36 -4.59
C ILE A 144 -5.16 0.62 -5.04
N VAL A 145 -5.01 -0.44 -5.85
CA VAL A 145 -6.15 -1.19 -6.35
C VAL A 145 -6.89 -1.91 -5.23
N THR A 146 -6.17 -2.63 -4.39
CA THR A 146 -6.79 -3.35 -3.27
C THR A 146 -7.50 -2.39 -2.32
N GLN A 147 -6.92 -1.24 -1.98
CA GLN A 147 -7.53 -0.24 -1.11
C GLN A 147 -8.80 0.38 -1.71
N VAL A 148 -8.79 0.68 -3.01
CA VAL A 148 -10.00 1.20 -3.69
C VAL A 148 -11.12 0.16 -3.68
N VAL A 149 -10.83 -1.09 -4.04
CA VAL A 149 -11.83 -2.17 -4.06
C VAL A 149 -12.33 -2.44 -2.64
N THR A 150 -11.43 -2.46 -1.64
CA THR A 150 -11.80 -2.63 -0.23
C THR A 150 -12.72 -1.51 0.24
N ALA A 151 -12.35 -0.25 -0.02
CA ALA A 151 -13.13 0.90 0.40
C ALA A 151 -14.55 0.89 -0.21
N VAL A 152 -14.64 0.64 -1.52
CA VAL A 152 -15.93 0.52 -2.21
C VAL A 152 -16.73 -0.66 -1.69
N GLY A 153 -16.10 -1.83 -1.55
CA GLY A 153 -16.76 -3.05 -1.06
C GLY A 153 -17.29 -2.89 0.37
N ILE A 154 -16.50 -2.33 1.27
CA ILE A 154 -16.94 -2.05 2.65
C ILE A 154 -18.09 -1.03 2.66
N LEU A 155 -18.00 0.05 1.89
CA LEU A 155 -19.06 1.06 1.83
C LEU A 155 -20.38 0.46 1.32
N VAL A 156 -20.32 -0.37 0.29
CA VAL A 156 -21.50 -1.08 -0.23
C VAL A 156 -22.09 -2.01 0.84
N MET A 157 -21.24 -2.80 1.51
CA MET A 157 -21.69 -3.72 2.55
C MET A 157 -22.28 -2.96 3.76
N MET A 158 -21.66 -1.89 4.20
CA MET A 158 -22.18 -1.04 5.28
C MET A 158 -23.52 -0.43 4.90
N PHE A 159 -23.68 0.06 3.67
CA PHE A 159 -24.91 0.69 3.20
C PHE A 159 -26.07 -0.33 3.13
N THR A 160 -25.81 -1.56 2.73
CA THR A 160 -26.81 -2.64 2.71
C THR A 160 -27.19 -3.11 4.11
N THR A 161 -26.27 -3.06 5.07
CA THR A 161 -26.52 -3.49 6.45
C THR A 161 -27.24 -2.39 7.26
N SER A 162 -26.76 -1.16 7.22
CA SER A 162 -27.39 -0.03 7.92
C SER A 162 -26.99 1.30 7.27
N PRO A 163 -27.89 1.93 6.48
CA PRO A 163 -27.62 3.23 5.86
C PRO A 163 -27.33 4.35 6.89
N ILE A 164 -27.99 4.29 8.06
CA ILE A 164 -27.78 5.30 9.10
C ILE A 164 -26.37 5.24 9.69
N LEU A 165 -25.89 4.03 10.04
CA LEU A 165 -24.54 3.83 10.54
C LEU A 165 -23.49 4.19 9.49
N THR A 166 -23.78 3.91 8.21
CA THR A 166 -22.90 4.28 7.09
C THR A 166 -22.78 5.79 6.98
N ALA A 167 -23.90 6.53 7.08
CA ALA A 167 -23.88 7.99 7.03
C ALA A 167 -23.05 8.58 8.19
N ILE A 168 -23.19 8.04 9.41
CA ILE A 168 -22.40 8.45 10.56
C ILE A 168 -20.90 8.17 10.34
N ALA A 169 -20.56 6.96 9.88
CA ALA A 169 -19.17 6.56 9.61
C ALA A 169 -18.52 7.45 8.54
N VAL A 170 -19.22 7.72 7.44
CA VAL A 170 -18.74 8.60 6.37
C VAL A 170 -18.57 10.05 6.85
N ALA A 171 -19.49 10.55 7.71
CA ALA A 171 -19.37 11.88 8.29
C ALA A 171 -18.18 12.00 9.27
N MET A 172 -17.76 10.90 9.92
CA MET A 172 -16.60 10.90 10.81
C MET A 172 -15.26 10.98 10.07
N VAL A 173 -15.21 10.62 8.78
CA VAL A 173 -13.96 10.69 7.99
C VAL A 173 -13.43 12.12 7.89
N PRO A 174 -14.20 13.13 7.44
CA PRO A 174 -13.72 14.51 7.40
C PRO A 174 -13.37 15.06 8.78
N VAL A 175 -14.10 14.68 9.83
CA VAL A 175 -13.80 15.08 11.21
C VAL A 175 -12.42 14.56 11.63
N SER A 176 -12.14 13.28 11.37
CA SER A 176 -10.84 12.66 11.66
C SER A 176 -9.71 13.30 10.86
N LEU A 177 -9.95 13.64 9.59
CA LEU A 177 -8.97 14.35 8.76
C LEU A 177 -8.66 15.74 9.31
N LEU A 178 -9.67 16.51 9.67
CA LEU A 178 -9.48 17.84 10.25
C LEU A 178 -8.74 17.79 11.59
N ALA A 179 -9.08 16.82 12.45
CA ALA A 179 -8.39 16.59 13.72
C ALA A 179 -6.91 16.23 13.47
N SER A 180 -6.64 15.33 12.54
CA SER A 180 -5.27 14.94 12.16
C SER A 180 -4.45 16.11 11.61
N LEU A 181 -5.04 16.94 10.76
CA LEU A 181 -4.38 18.15 10.24
C LEU A 181 -4.07 19.15 11.37
N GLY A 182 -4.96 19.29 12.36
CA GLY A 182 -4.73 20.11 13.57
C GLY A 182 -3.53 19.60 14.37
N VAL A 183 -3.49 18.30 14.65
CA VAL A 183 -2.37 17.66 15.38
C VAL A 183 -1.07 17.80 14.59
N MET A 184 -1.09 17.58 13.28
CA MET A 184 0.11 17.72 12.43
C MET A 184 0.67 19.14 12.44
N LYS A 185 -0.18 20.16 12.34
CA LYS A 185 0.27 21.58 12.41
C LYS A 185 0.94 21.89 13.75
N THR A 186 0.31 21.47 14.84
CA THR A 186 0.84 21.69 16.20
C THR A 186 2.13 20.90 16.41
N GLY A 187 2.16 19.63 15.99
CA GLY A 187 3.33 18.75 16.09
C GLY A 187 4.52 19.25 15.27
N ALA A 188 4.30 19.77 14.07
CA ALA A 188 5.35 20.30 13.21
C ALA A 188 6.11 21.47 13.87
N ILE A 189 5.39 22.36 14.60
CA ILE A 189 5.99 23.48 15.31
C ILE A 189 6.89 22.97 16.45
N HIS A 190 6.42 21.99 17.22
CA HIS A 190 7.20 21.40 18.33
C HIS A 190 8.40 20.60 17.81
N TYR A 191 8.23 19.91 16.70
CA TYR A 191 9.33 19.14 16.07
C TYR A 191 10.42 20.04 15.52
N ALA A 192 10.05 21.15 14.87
CA ALA A 192 11.00 22.15 14.39
C ALA A 192 11.79 22.77 15.56
N ARG A 193 11.10 23.12 16.65
CA ARG A 193 11.73 23.67 17.86
C ARG A 193 12.65 22.66 18.55
N GLN A 194 12.27 21.38 18.58
CA GLN A 194 13.12 20.31 19.11
C GLN A 194 14.39 20.13 18.28
N GLN A 195 14.30 20.15 16.97
CA GLN A 195 15.46 20.07 16.06
C GLN A 195 16.40 21.25 16.23
N GLU A 196 15.87 22.46 16.41
CA GLU A 196 16.64 23.68 16.65
C GLU A 196 17.42 23.60 17.98
N LEU A 197 16.82 23.01 19.01
CA LEU A 197 17.46 22.83 20.34
C LEU A 197 18.49 21.68 20.35
N LEU A 198 18.35 20.66 19.50
CA LEU A 198 19.30 19.54 19.42
C LEU A 198 20.62 19.93 18.75
N GLY A 199 20.64 20.89 17.84
CA GLY A 199 21.85 21.37 17.19
C GLY A 199 22.92 21.90 18.17
N PRO A 200 22.58 22.86 19.05
CA PRO A 200 23.52 23.37 20.06
C PRO A 200 23.98 22.31 21.08
N VAL A 201 23.09 21.38 21.47
CA VAL A 201 23.42 20.31 22.43
C VAL A 201 24.46 19.35 21.85
N SER A 202 24.30 18.97 20.57
CA SER A 202 25.28 18.11 19.88
C SER A 202 26.68 18.80 19.78
N TYR A 203 26.70 20.10 19.49
CA TYR A 203 27.93 20.88 19.41
C TYR A 203 28.63 21.02 20.76
N THR A 204 27.90 21.28 21.84
CA THR A 204 28.46 21.37 23.20
C THR A 204 28.98 20.03 23.70
N HIS A 205 28.36 18.92 23.33
CA HIS A 205 28.79 17.57 23.71
C HIS A 205 30.08 17.15 22.98
N LEU A 206 30.20 17.48 21.69
CA LEU A 206 31.44 17.27 20.92
C LEU A 206 32.61 18.09 21.49
N ARG A 207 32.40 19.37 21.82
CA ARG A 207 33.41 20.25 22.37
C ARG A 207 33.85 19.84 23.79
N ALA A 208 32.94 19.31 24.60
CA ALA A 208 33.25 18.77 25.92
C ALA A 208 34.12 17.50 25.86
N HIS A 209 34.03 16.72 24.79
CA HIS A 209 34.90 15.57 24.56
C HIS A 209 36.29 15.96 24.04
N GLU A 210 36.39 17.00 23.19
CA GLU A 210 37.69 17.49 22.68
C GLU A 210 38.52 18.18 23.77
N THR A 211 37.89 18.81 24.77
CA THR A 211 38.61 19.45 25.88
C THR A 211 39.10 18.49 26.97
N LYS A 212 38.69 17.21 26.90
CA LYS A 212 39.15 16.15 27.83
C LYS A 212 40.33 15.31 27.32
N ALA A 213 40.73 15.51 26.07
CA ALA A 213 41.91 14.89 25.45
C ALA A 213 43.10 15.84 25.48
#